data_2deab083282371dca0d1d5cc34f8b0d6
#
_entry.id   2deab083282371dca0d1d5cc34f8b0d6
#
_cell.length_a   1.000
_cell.length_b   1.000
_cell.length_c   1.000
_cell.angle_alpha   90.00
_cell.angle_beta   90.00
_cell.angle_gamma   90.00
#
_symmetry.space_group_name_H-M   'P 1'
#
loop_
_entity.id
_entity.type
_entity.pdbx_description
1 polymer ?
#
loop_
_entity_poly.entity_id
_entity_poly.type
_entity_poly.pdbx_seq_one_letter_code
_entity_poly.pdbx_strand_id
1 'polypeptide(L)' 'MKPEENGIMADMFYFLRDHCDPPAVGTDDCTIFWQKTAKDIGALVGKKWNNHPLAMSLGTALYGYVEQKCKEKGGAPK' A
#
# COMPACT_ATOMS: atom_id res chain seq x y z
N MET A 1 -7.16 15.88 16.10
CA MET A 1 -6.07 15.11 15.42
C MET A 1 -4.88 16.02 15.22
N LYS A 2 -3.68 15.53 15.48
CA LYS A 2 -2.47 16.32 15.32
C LYS A 2 -2.19 16.56 13.84
N PRO A 3 -1.49 17.69 13.50
CA PRO A 3 -1.18 17.97 12.09
C PRO A 3 -0.43 16.85 11.38
N GLU A 4 0.53 16.19 12.05
CA GLU A 4 1.26 15.08 11.41
C GLU A 4 0.36 13.87 11.17
N GLU A 5 -0.61 13.61 12.04
CA GLU A 5 -1.57 12.53 11.83
C GLU A 5 -2.45 12.82 10.61
N ASN A 6 -2.87 14.08 10.44
CA ASN A 6 -3.60 14.48 9.24
C ASN A 6 -2.77 14.27 7.97
N GLY A 7 -1.49 14.62 8.02
CA GLY A 7 -0.59 14.42 6.89
C GLY A 7 -0.42 12.94 6.54
N ILE A 8 -0.27 12.11 7.55
CA ILE A 8 -0.15 10.65 7.36
C ILE A 8 -1.42 10.10 6.72
N MET A 9 -2.59 10.50 7.22
CA MET A 9 -3.88 10.05 6.66
C MET A 9 -4.01 10.44 5.19
N ALA A 10 -3.65 11.69 4.86
CA ALA A 10 -3.71 12.16 3.48
C ALA A 10 -2.78 11.35 2.58
N ASP A 11 -1.53 11.11 3.02
CA ASP A 11 -0.57 10.34 2.25
C ASP A 11 -1.03 8.90 2.04
N MET A 12 -1.62 8.29 3.06
CA MET A 12 -2.15 6.93 2.95
C MET A 12 -3.33 6.87 2.00
N PHE A 13 -4.19 7.89 1.99
CA PHE A 13 -5.28 7.98 1.03
C PHE A 13 -4.74 8.02 -0.41
N TYR A 14 -3.75 8.86 -0.66
CA TYR A 14 -3.15 8.96 -1.99
C TYR A 14 -2.43 7.68 -2.39
N PHE A 15 -1.74 7.04 -1.45
CA PHE A 15 -1.11 5.75 -1.71
C PHE A 15 -2.15 4.73 -2.15
N LEU A 16 -3.23 4.59 -1.39
CA LEU A 16 -4.28 3.63 -1.72
C LEU A 16 -4.91 3.94 -3.08
N ARG A 17 -5.20 5.21 -3.34
CA ARG A 17 -5.78 5.63 -4.62
C ARG A 17 -4.91 5.19 -5.80
N ASP A 18 -3.60 5.35 -5.66
CA ASP A 18 -2.65 5.04 -6.73
C ASP A 18 -2.38 3.55 -6.89
N HIS A 19 -2.70 2.74 -5.89
CA HIS A 19 -2.40 1.31 -5.86
C HIS A 19 -3.64 0.43 -5.69
N CYS A 20 -4.84 0.98 -5.80
CA CYS A 20 -6.06 0.21 -5.52
C CYS A 20 -6.52 -0.70 -6.67
N ASP A 21 -5.80 -0.70 -7.79
CA ASP A 21 -6.14 -1.53 -8.95
C ASP A 21 -4.93 -2.37 -9.38
N PRO A 22 -4.50 -3.36 -8.56
CA PRO A 22 -3.32 -4.15 -8.86
C PRO A 22 -3.54 -5.10 -10.03
N PRO A 23 -2.46 -5.49 -10.73
CA PRO A 23 -2.54 -6.54 -11.74
C PRO A 23 -2.89 -7.88 -11.11
N ALA A 24 -3.38 -8.82 -11.93
CA ALA A 24 -3.71 -10.15 -11.47
C ALA A 24 -2.48 -10.89 -10.96
N VAL A 25 -2.64 -11.67 -9.90
CA VAL A 25 -1.55 -12.46 -9.33
C VAL A 25 -1.05 -13.49 -10.36
N GLY A 26 0.26 -13.71 -10.36
CA GLY A 26 0.89 -14.68 -11.28
C GLY A 26 1.31 -14.09 -12.61
N THR A 27 1.14 -12.78 -12.83
CA THR A 27 1.59 -12.11 -14.05
C THR A 27 2.91 -11.39 -13.79
N ASP A 28 3.67 -11.11 -14.85
CA ASP A 28 4.90 -10.31 -14.76
C ASP A 28 4.58 -8.90 -14.25
N ASP A 29 3.46 -8.34 -14.69
CA ASP A 29 3.02 -7.03 -14.25
C ASP A 29 2.77 -7.01 -12.74
N CYS A 30 2.26 -8.10 -12.18
CA CYS A 30 2.05 -8.22 -10.74
C CYS A 30 3.38 -8.17 -9.98
N THR A 31 4.41 -8.85 -10.48
CA THR A 31 5.74 -8.81 -9.86
C THR A 31 6.29 -7.40 -9.83
N ILE A 32 6.23 -6.70 -10.97
CA ILE A 32 6.71 -5.32 -11.08
C ILE A 32 5.90 -4.40 -10.15
N PHE A 33 4.60 -4.58 -10.13
CA PHE A 33 3.69 -3.81 -9.27
C PHE A 33 4.09 -3.95 -7.79
N TRP A 34 4.32 -5.18 -7.34
CA TRP A 34 4.64 -5.43 -5.94
C TRP A 34 6.00 -4.88 -5.54
N GLN A 35 6.99 -4.97 -6.43
CA GLN A 35 8.30 -4.38 -6.18
C GLN A 35 8.17 -2.87 -5.98
N LYS A 36 7.41 -2.21 -6.85
CA LYS A 36 7.18 -0.78 -6.74
C LYS A 36 6.36 -0.41 -5.50
N THR A 37 5.32 -1.18 -5.23
CA THR A 37 4.44 -0.93 -4.07
C THR A 37 5.21 -1.06 -2.76
N ALA A 38 6.02 -2.10 -2.62
CA ALA A 38 6.83 -2.29 -1.42
C ALA A 38 7.83 -1.14 -1.24
N LYS A 39 8.47 -0.71 -2.33
CA LYS A 39 9.41 0.40 -2.29
C LYS A 39 8.69 1.70 -1.91
N ASP A 40 7.54 1.97 -2.50
CA ASP A 40 6.78 3.20 -2.26
C ASP A 40 6.29 3.28 -0.82
N ILE A 41 5.71 2.20 -0.29
CA ILE A 41 5.22 2.22 1.09
C ILE A 41 6.37 2.28 2.09
N GLY A 42 7.47 1.62 1.80
CA GLY A 42 8.66 1.68 2.66
C GLY A 42 9.24 3.08 2.73
N ALA A 43 9.30 3.78 1.59
CA ALA A 43 9.77 5.16 1.56
C ALA A 43 8.80 6.09 2.28
N LEU A 44 7.50 5.90 2.10
CA LEU A 44 6.49 6.73 2.75
C LEU A 44 6.54 6.57 4.27
N VAL A 45 6.54 5.34 4.75
CA VAL A 45 6.54 5.07 6.19
C VAL A 45 7.91 5.38 6.81
N GLY A 46 8.98 4.91 6.19
CA GLY A 46 10.32 5.00 6.78
C GLY A 46 10.97 6.35 6.58
N LYS A 47 11.01 6.86 5.35
CA LYS A 47 11.72 8.09 5.05
C LYS A 47 10.92 9.34 5.35
N LYS A 48 9.69 9.41 4.88
CA LYS A 48 8.88 10.61 5.05
C LYS A 48 8.38 10.76 6.48
N TRP A 49 7.87 9.68 7.07
CA TRP A 49 7.24 9.74 8.39
C TRP A 49 8.09 9.13 9.49
N ASN A 50 9.32 8.74 9.19
CA ASN A 50 10.30 8.27 10.16
C ASN A 50 9.74 7.16 11.08
N ASN A 51 9.08 6.18 10.48
CA ASN A 51 8.47 5.04 11.18
C ASN A 51 7.46 5.45 12.25
N HIS A 52 6.73 6.53 11.99
CA HIS A 52 5.67 6.97 12.90
C HIS A 52 4.68 5.82 13.13
N PRO A 53 4.25 5.57 14.38
CA PRO A 53 3.35 4.42 14.66
C PRO A 53 2.09 4.38 13.82
N LEU A 54 1.46 5.54 13.58
CA LEU A 54 0.26 5.60 12.74
C LEU A 54 0.59 5.23 11.30
N ALA A 55 1.70 5.74 10.77
CA ALA A 55 2.13 5.43 9.40
C ALA A 55 2.41 3.94 9.25
N MET A 56 3.07 3.32 10.23
CA MET A 56 3.36 1.89 10.20
C MET A 56 2.08 1.06 10.22
N SER A 57 1.14 1.42 11.08
CA SER A 57 -0.13 0.68 11.19
C SER A 57 -0.98 0.80 9.93
N LEU A 58 -1.13 2.02 9.41
CA LEU A 58 -1.92 2.24 8.20
C LEU A 58 -1.25 1.65 6.98
N GLY A 59 0.08 1.79 6.86
CA GLY A 59 0.83 1.21 5.75
C GLY A 59 0.67 -0.29 5.67
N THR A 60 0.78 -0.98 6.80
CA THR A 60 0.60 -2.42 6.86
C THR A 60 -0.82 -2.82 6.46
N ALA A 61 -1.83 -2.11 6.97
CA ALA A 61 -3.22 -2.39 6.66
C ALA A 61 -3.52 -2.18 5.17
N LEU A 62 -3.05 -1.08 4.59
CA LEU A 62 -3.28 -0.78 3.19
C LEU A 62 -2.56 -1.76 2.27
N TYR A 63 -1.32 -2.12 2.59
CA TYR A 63 -0.57 -3.11 1.84
C TYR A 63 -1.32 -4.44 1.79
N GLY A 64 -1.82 -4.89 2.94
CA GLY A 64 -2.62 -6.13 3.02
C GLY A 64 -3.90 -6.06 2.22
N TYR A 65 -4.57 -4.92 2.22
CA TYR A 65 -5.79 -4.73 1.45
C TYR A 65 -5.51 -4.82 -0.06
N VAL A 66 -4.46 -4.16 -0.53
CA VAL A 66 -4.08 -4.21 -1.95
C VAL A 66 -3.69 -5.64 -2.35
N GLU A 67 -2.98 -6.35 -1.47
CA GLU A 67 -2.62 -7.75 -1.70
C GLU A 67 -3.87 -8.62 -1.89
N GLN A 68 -4.88 -8.40 -1.07
CA GLN A 68 -6.13 -9.15 -1.19
C GLN A 68 -6.83 -8.86 -2.51
N LYS A 69 -6.85 -7.61 -2.94
CA LYS A 69 -7.44 -7.24 -4.23
C LYS A 69 -6.71 -7.91 -5.39
N CYS A 70 -5.38 -8.00 -5.31
CA CYS A 70 -4.58 -8.68 -6.32
C CYS A 70 -4.97 -10.17 -6.41
N LYS A 71 -5.13 -10.82 -5.27
CA LYS A 71 -5.53 -12.23 -5.22
C LYS A 71 -6.93 -12.43 -5.81
N GLU A 72 -7.86 -11.54 -5.51
CA GLU A 72 -9.21 -11.60 -6.06
C GLU A 72 -9.20 -11.49 -7.59
N LYS A 73 -8.38 -10.58 -8.11
CA LYS A 73 -8.24 -10.41 -9.57
C LYS A 73 -7.60 -11.62 -10.23
N GLY A 74 -6.69 -12.29 -9.53
CA GLY A 74 -6.03 -13.46 -10.06
C GLY A 74 -6.91 -14.69 -10.20
N GLY A 75 -8.19 -14.56 -9.88
CA GLY A 75 -9.13 -15.66 -10.00
C GLY A 75 -8.95 -16.73 -8.95
N ALA A 76 -8.40 -16.36 -7.79
CA ALA A 76 -8.27 -17.29 -6.69
C ALA A 76 -9.64 -17.87 -6.34
N PRO A 77 -9.71 -19.15 -6.06
CA PRO A 77 -10.99 -19.78 -5.69
C PRO A 77 -11.59 -19.09 -4.48
N LYS A 78 -12.84 -18.86 -4.55
CA LYS A 78 -13.56 -18.25 -3.44
C LYS A 78 -13.84 -19.31 -2.38
#